data_9da09b99a833cde41e41d30b0d8122e5
#
_entry.id   9da09b99a833cde41e41d30b0d8122e5
#
_cell.length_a   1.000
_cell.length_b   1.000
_cell.length_c   1.000
_cell.angle_alpha   90.00
_cell.angle_beta   90.00
_cell.angle_gamma   90.00
#
_symmetry.space_group_name_H-M   'P 1'
#
loop_
_entity.id
_entity.type
_entity.pdbx_description
1 polymer ?
#
loop_
_entity_poly.entity_id
_entity_poly.type
_entity_poly.pdbx_seq_one_letter_code
_entity_poly.pdbx_strand_id
1 'polypeptide(L)'
;AIEVRWEVARDEGFRDIVRTGKTLAESQQAHSVHVEVDGLAPARWYWYRFMAGDAVSAAARTRTAPATGAAVDRLRFAFASCQQYEQGFYAAHRHLAAEELDLVVFLGDYIYESSWGRRHVRKHEGPEPTTLDQYRNRYARYKSDADLQRSHAAFPWLVTWDDHEVDNDYANDRSEDLDPNFLVRRAAAYQA
;
A
#
# COMPACT_ATOMS: atom_id res chain seq x y z
N ALA A 1 20.73 6.35 6.26
CA ALA A 1 19.45 6.29 7.01
C ALA A 1 18.94 7.71 7.27
N ILE A 2 17.63 7.92 7.24
CA ILE A 2 16.97 9.18 7.50
C ILE A 2 16.08 8.99 8.72
N GLU A 3 16.21 9.85 9.75
CA GLU A 3 15.29 9.80 10.89
C GLU A 3 13.90 10.27 10.45
N VAL A 4 12.90 9.43 10.72
CA VAL A 4 11.49 9.72 10.50
C VAL A 4 10.78 9.70 11.85
N ARG A 5 10.18 10.82 12.22
CA ARG A 5 9.27 10.92 13.37
C ARG A 5 7.86 10.61 12.91
N TRP A 6 7.03 10.12 13.80
CA TRP A 6 5.62 9.87 13.52
C TRP A 6 4.74 10.23 14.71
N GLU A 7 3.51 10.60 14.41
CA GLU A 7 2.48 10.94 15.39
C GLU A 7 1.16 10.26 15.02
N VAL A 8 0.44 9.83 16.06
CA VAL A 8 -0.94 9.33 15.96
C VAL A 8 -1.81 10.15 16.91
N ALA A 9 -2.93 10.66 16.39
CA ALA A 9 -3.86 11.53 17.12
C ALA A 9 -5.30 11.02 17.03
N ARG A 10 -6.16 11.48 17.96
CA ARG A 10 -7.61 11.23 17.92
C ARG A 10 -8.36 12.24 17.07
N ASP A 11 -7.71 13.27 16.58
CA ASP A 11 -8.28 14.31 15.73
C ASP A 11 -7.35 14.67 14.57
N GLU A 12 -7.94 15.08 13.43
CA GLU A 12 -7.24 15.44 12.22
C GLU A 12 -6.27 16.63 12.39
N GLY A 13 -6.55 17.50 13.34
CA GLY A 13 -5.72 18.67 13.65
C GLY A 13 -4.53 18.38 14.55
N PHE A 14 -4.32 17.12 14.97
CA PHE A 14 -3.23 16.69 15.83
C PHE A 14 -3.14 17.46 17.16
N ARG A 15 -4.29 17.83 17.75
CA ARG A 15 -4.37 18.48 19.07
C ARG A 15 -4.38 17.47 20.21
N ASP A 16 -4.91 16.26 19.97
CA ASP A 16 -4.94 15.14 20.92
C ASP A 16 -4.05 14.00 20.40
N ILE A 17 -2.73 14.20 20.52
CA ILE A 17 -1.74 13.18 20.13
C ILE A 17 -1.68 12.09 21.19
N VAL A 18 -1.89 10.84 20.80
CA VAL A 18 -1.94 9.68 21.70
C VAL A 18 -0.69 8.80 21.62
N ARG A 19 0.03 8.83 20.50
CA ARG A 19 1.30 8.09 20.31
C ARG A 19 2.24 8.89 19.44
N THR A 20 3.51 8.79 19.75
CA THR A 20 4.60 9.33 18.94
C THR A 20 5.77 8.39 18.96
N GLY A 21 6.64 8.49 17.98
CA GLY A 21 7.88 7.75 17.97
C GLY A 21 8.80 8.18 16.85
N LYS A 22 9.89 7.43 16.71
CA LYS A 22 10.92 7.62 15.71
C LYS A 22 11.30 6.28 15.11
N THR A 23 11.67 6.29 13.85
CA THR A 23 12.23 5.14 13.14
C THR A 23 13.24 5.63 12.10
N LEU A 24 14.00 4.73 11.50
CA LEU A 24 14.96 5.05 10.45
C LEU A 24 14.45 4.55 9.11
N ALA A 25 14.40 5.44 8.13
CA ALA A 25 14.21 5.07 6.74
C ALA A 25 15.59 4.71 6.15
N GLU A 26 15.78 3.44 5.87
CA GLU A 26 17.04 2.88 5.39
C GLU A 26 16.97 2.56 3.90
N SER A 27 18.13 2.66 3.22
CA SER A 27 18.24 2.35 1.79
C SER A 27 17.87 0.89 1.49
N GLN A 28 18.19 -0.02 2.40
CA GLN A 28 17.86 -1.44 2.29
C GLN A 28 16.36 -1.72 2.22
N GLN A 29 15.53 -0.77 2.67
CA GLN A 29 14.07 -0.83 2.57
C GLN A 29 13.50 0.24 1.63
N ALA A 30 14.28 0.67 0.63
CA ALA A 30 13.92 1.74 -0.31
C ALA A 30 13.42 3.01 0.39
N HIS A 31 13.98 3.32 1.57
CA HIS A 31 13.58 4.43 2.44
C HIS A 31 12.12 4.39 2.92
N SER A 32 11.48 3.22 2.88
CA SER A 32 10.17 3.00 3.52
C SER A 32 10.31 2.82 5.02
N VAL A 33 9.26 3.14 5.77
CA VAL A 33 9.17 2.88 7.20
C VAL A 33 7.88 2.11 7.50
N HIS A 34 7.99 1.11 8.39
CA HIS A 34 6.84 0.41 8.96
C HIS A 34 6.80 0.68 10.44
N VAL A 35 5.64 1.05 10.95
CA VAL A 35 5.45 1.38 12.37
C VAL A 35 4.27 0.60 12.90
N GLU A 36 4.53 -0.22 13.90
CA GLU A 36 3.49 -0.87 14.69
C GLU A 36 3.14 0.03 15.88
N VAL A 37 1.84 0.28 16.08
CA VAL A 37 1.36 1.19 17.12
C VAL A 37 0.40 0.47 18.05
N ASP A 38 0.88 0.17 19.25
CA ASP A 38 0.12 -0.54 20.28
C ASP A 38 -0.68 0.40 21.19
N GLY A 39 -1.64 -0.21 21.92
CA GLY A 39 -2.38 0.44 23.00
C GLY A 39 -3.36 1.50 22.52
N LEU A 40 -3.82 1.40 21.28
CA LEU A 40 -4.93 2.19 20.75
C LEU A 40 -6.27 1.59 21.20
N ALA A 41 -7.27 2.43 21.48
CA ALA A 41 -8.62 1.96 21.83
C ALA A 41 -9.28 1.29 20.60
N PRO A 42 -10.06 0.22 20.78
CA PRO A 42 -10.73 -0.49 19.69
C PRO A 42 -11.86 0.33 19.07
N ALA A 43 -12.26 -0.05 17.85
CA ALA A 43 -13.38 0.52 17.09
C ALA A 43 -13.33 2.05 16.93
N ARG A 44 -12.14 2.62 16.82
CA ARG A 44 -11.94 4.07 16.80
C ARG A 44 -11.11 4.50 15.62
N TRP A 45 -11.45 5.68 15.06
CA TRP A 45 -10.63 6.38 14.08
C TRP A 45 -9.47 7.08 14.75
N TYR A 46 -8.30 7.06 14.05
CA TYR A 46 -7.09 7.78 14.39
C TYR A 46 -6.51 8.41 13.13
N TRP A 47 -5.84 9.56 13.31
CA TRP A 47 -5.08 10.25 12.27
C TRP A 47 -3.60 10.07 12.52
N TYR A 48 -2.83 9.94 11.47
CA TYR A 48 -1.38 9.77 11.57
C TYR A 48 -0.66 10.60 10.53
N ARG A 49 0.58 10.98 10.85
CA ARG A 49 1.50 11.67 9.94
C ARG A 49 2.93 11.30 10.24
N PHE A 50 3.79 11.51 9.23
CA PHE A 50 5.23 11.29 9.31
C PHE A 50 5.98 12.59 9.05
N MET A 51 7.19 12.74 9.65
CA MET A 51 8.02 13.93 9.53
C MET A 51 9.48 13.52 9.33
N ALA A 52 10.14 14.05 8.29
CA ALA A 52 11.55 13.84 8.00
C ALA A 52 12.23 15.20 7.78
N GLY A 53 13.09 15.61 8.70
CA GLY A 53 13.59 16.99 8.73
C GLY A 53 12.43 17.99 8.83
N ASP A 54 12.35 18.92 7.87
CA ASP A 54 11.28 19.94 7.78
C ASP A 54 10.07 19.45 6.95
N ALA A 55 10.18 18.29 6.30
CA ALA A 55 9.09 17.74 5.51
C ALA A 55 8.06 17.04 6.41
N VAL A 56 6.78 17.29 6.16
CA VAL A 56 5.64 16.67 6.85
C VAL A 56 4.74 16.04 5.81
N SER A 57 4.38 14.76 6.00
CA SER A 57 3.41 14.08 5.13
C SER A 57 2.02 14.70 5.26
N ALA A 58 1.15 14.45 4.28
CA ALA A 58 -0.28 14.64 4.47
C ALA A 58 -0.76 13.83 5.68
N ALA A 59 -1.79 14.32 6.36
CA ALA A 59 -2.49 13.56 7.38
C ALA A 59 -3.27 12.43 6.71
N ALA A 60 -3.13 11.23 7.23
CA ALA A 60 -3.91 10.08 6.83
C ALA A 60 -4.65 9.52 8.05
N ARG A 61 -5.69 8.73 7.84
CA ARG A 61 -6.46 8.14 8.93
C ARG A 61 -6.53 6.63 8.81
N THR A 62 -6.71 6.00 9.94
CA THR A 62 -6.93 4.56 10.04
C THR A 62 -7.95 4.25 11.15
N ARG A 63 -8.49 3.06 11.15
CA ARG A 63 -9.45 2.61 12.15
C ARG A 63 -8.98 1.33 12.80
N THR A 64 -9.03 1.28 14.12
CA THR A 64 -8.78 0.03 14.84
C THR A 64 -9.97 -0.91 14.73
N ALA A 65 -9.69 -2.22 14.70
CA ALA A 65 -10.72 -3.24 14.77
C ALA A 65 -11.55 -3.14 16.08
N PRO A 66 -12.79 -3.62 16.10
CA PRO A 66 -13.53 -3.81 17.33
C PRO A 66 -12.80 -4.75 18.29
N ALA A 67 -13.06 -4.60 19.58
CA ALA A 67 -12.53 -5.55 20.57
C ALA A 67 -13.04 -6.97 20.27
N THR A 68 -12.24 -7.97 20.59
CA THR A 68 -12.64 -9.38 20.45
C THR A 68 -13.94 -9.65 21.18
N GLY A 69 -14.92 -10.23 20.49
CA GLY A 69 -16.25 -10.52 21.05
C GLY A 69 -17.21 -9.34 21.16
N ALA A 70 -16.80 -8.13 20.75
CA ALA A 70 -17.73 -7.01 20.72
C ALA A 70 -18.78 -7.20 19.61
N ALA A 71 -20.03 -6.86 19.91
CA ALA A 71 -21.08 -6.80 18.90
C ALA A 71 -20.79 -5.66 17.91
N VAL A 72 -20.93 -5.95 16.62
CA VAL A 72 -20.76 -4.97 15.53
C VAL A 72 -22.05 -4.93 14.74
N ASP A 73 -22.72 -3.78 14.76
CA ASP A 73 -24.00 -3.63 14.06
C ASP A 73 -23.83 -3.56 12.53
N ARG A 74 -22.71 -3.03 12.09
CA ARG A 74 -22.45 -2.82 10.66
C ARG A 74 -20.97 -2.75 10.35
N LEU A 75 -20.58 -3.32 9.22
CA LEU A 75 -19.28 -3.14 8.56
C LEU A 75 -19.53 -2.69 7.11
N ARG A 76 -18.96 -1.57 6.72
CA ARG A 76 -18.93 -1.08 5.35
C ARG A 76 -17.53 -1.25 4.80
N PHE A 77 -17.37 -1.98 3.73
CA PHE A 77 -16.09 -2.12 3.08
C PHE A 77 -16.23 -2.08 1.56
N ALA A 78 -15.19 -1.63 0.90
CA ALA A 78 -15.03 -1.82 -0.54
C ALA A 78 -13.95 -2.87 -0.79
N PHE A 79 -14.04 -3.53 -1.93
CA PHE A 79 -12.95 -4.35 -2.43
C PHE A 79 -12.58 -3.94 -3.86
N ALA A 80 -11.31 -4.13 -4.20
CA ALA A 80 -10.78 -3.86 -5.54
C ALA A 80 -9.67 -4.85 -5.86
N SER A 81 -9.33 -4.99 -7.14
CA SER A 81 -8.23 -5.79 -7.66
C SER A 81 -7.81 -5.29 -9.04
N CYS A 82 -6.74 -5.83 -9.61
CA CYS A 82 -6.42 -5.71 -11.03
C CYS A 82 -6.27 -4.26 -11.52
N GLN A 83 -5.41 -3.48 -10.86
CA GLN A 83 -5.23 -2.06 -11.17
C GLN A 83 -4.04 -1.80 -12.11
N GLN A 84 -4.09 -2.32 -13.34
CA GLN A 84 -3.01 -2.14 -14.31
C GLN A 84 -2.74 -0.65 -14.60
N TYR A 85 -1.51 -0.19 -14.27
CA TYR A 85 -1.11 1.21 -14.29
C TYR A 85 -1.22 1.86 -15.67
N GLU A 86 -0.89 1.12 -16.73
CA GLU A 86 -0.79 1.68 -18.08
C GLU A 86 -2.13 1.85 -18.77
N GLN A 87 -3.17 1.12 -18.32
CA GLN A 87 -4.46 1.08 -19.01
C GLN A 87 -5.44 2.18 -18.58
N GLY A 88 -5.16 2.90 -17.51
CA GLY A 88 -6.05 3.94 -17.02
C GLY A 88 -5.45 4.79 -15.92
N PHE A 89 -6.13 5.88 -15.60
CA PHE A 89 -5.91 6.63 -14.36
C PHE A 89 -6.82 6.06 -13.28
N TYR A 90 -6.41 6.17 -12.02
CA TYR A 90 -7.07 5.54 -10.88
C TYR A 90 -8.28 6.34 -10.35
N ALA A 91 -9.12 6.87 -11.27
CA ALA A 91 -10.32 7.65 -10.90
C ALA A 91 -11.28 6.89 -9.98
N ALA A 92 -11.33 5.56 -10.05
CA ALA A 92 -12.11 4.73 -9.13
C ALA A 92 -11.68 4.93 -7.67
N HIS A 93 -10.38 5.06 -7.40
CA HIS A 93 -9.85 5.33 -6.06
C HIS A 93 -10.24 6.71 -5.53
N ARG A 94 -10.37 7.71 -6.40
CA ARG A 94 -10.89 9.02 -6.02
C ARG A 94 -12.34 8.95 -5.53
N HIS A 95 -13.18 8.18 -6.22
CA HIS A 95 -14.57 7.96 -5.81
C HIS A 95 -14.62 7.13 -4.53
N LEU A 96 -13.83 6.06 -4.45
CA LEU A 96 -13.72 5.24 -3.26
C LEU A 96 -13.33 6.07 -2.02
N ALA A 97 -12.37 6.99 -2.17
CA ALA A 97 -11.94 7.87 -1.06
C ALA A 97 -13.04 8.83 -0.57
N ALA A 98 -14.10 9.05 -1.36
CA ALA A 98 -15.25 9.89 -1.00
C ALA A 98 -16.40 9.10 -0.33
N GLU A 99 -16.31 7.78 -0.28
CA GLU A 99 -17.32 6.91 0.34
C GLU A 99 -17.18 6.87 1.87
N GLU A 100 -18.25 6.44 2.54
CA GLU A 100 -18.24 6.18 3.98
C GLU A 100 -17.93 4.70 4.27
N LEU A 101 -16.64 4.35 4.32
CA LEU A 101 -16.18 2.97 4.54
C LEU A 101 -15.44 2.83 5.86
N ASP A 102 -15.42 1.60 6.37
CA ASP A 102 -14.62 1.18 7.53
C ASP A 102 -13.24 0.67 7.11
N LEU A 103 -13.15 0.01 5.93
CA LEU A 103 -11.91 -0.52 5.38
C LEU A 103 -12.01 -0.76 3.87
N VAL A 104 -10.85 -0.93 3.25
CA VAL A 104 -10.71 -1.40 1.87
C VAL A 104 -10.01 -2.75 1.87
N VAL A 105 -10.48 -3.69 1.06
CA VAL A 105 -9.84 -5.00 0.83
C VAL A 105 -9.32 -5.01 -0.61
N PHE A 106 -8.02 -5.21 -0.79
CA PHE A 106 -7.42 -5.31 -2.11
C PHE A 106 -7.01 -6.76 -2.38
N LEU A 107 -7.57 -7.35 -3.45
CA LEU A 107 -7.56 -8.79 -3.70
C LEU A 107 -6.45 -9.25 -4.65
N GLY A 108 -5.39 -8.47 -4.79
CA GLY A 108 -4.25 -8.80 -5.64
C GLY A 108 -4.23 -8.02 -6.95
N ASP A 109 -3.16 -8.19 -7.72
CA ASP A 109 -2.82 -7.37 -8.88
C ASP A 109 -2.72 -5.88 -8.54
N TYR A 110 -2.10 -5.60 -7.41
CA TYR A 110 -1.81 -4.23 -7.00
C TYR A 110 -0.77 -3.58 -7.93
N ILE A 111 0.20 -4.37 -8.39
CA ILE A 111 1.13 -3.99 -9.45
C ILE A 111 1.04 -5.00 -10.59
N TYR A 112 1.54 -4.60 -11.75
CA TYR A 112 1.77 -5.48 -12.89
C TYR A 112 3.24 -5.42 -13.27
N GLU A 113 3.87 -6.57 -13.44
CA GLU A 113 5.28 -6.70 -13.82
C GLU A 113 5.49 -6.31 -15.28
N SER A 114 4.55 -6.67 -16.15
CA SER A 114 4.62 -6.48 -17.60
C SER A 114 3.65 -5.42 -18.14
N SER A 115 3.84 -5.03 -19.37
CA SER A 115 2.96 -4.12 -20.10
C SER A 115 1.90 -4.90 -20.85
N TRP A 116 0.63 -4.56 -20.63
CA TRP A 116 -0.52 -5.22 -21.24
C TRP A 116 -1.31 -4.28 -22.14
N GLY A 117 -1.80 -4.81 -23.25
CA GLY A 117 -2.68 -4.08 -24.15
C GLY A 117 -1.93 -3.17 -25.13
N ARG A 118 -2.68 -2.38 -25.92
CA ARG A 118 -2.13 -1.58 -27.02
C ARG A 118 -2.34 -0.07 -26.87
N ARG A 119 -3.18 0.37 -25.95
CA ARG A 119 -3.56 1.78 -25.78
C ARG A 119 -3.25 2.21 -24.36
N HIS A 120 -1.98 2.49 -24.12
CA HIS A 120 -1.52 2.95 -22.82
C HIS A 120 -1.76 4.45 -22.67
N VAL A 121 -2.36 4.88 -21.56
CA VAL A 121 -2.53 6.30 -21.19
C VAL A 121 -1.34 6.82 -20.41
N ARG A 122 -0.55 5.93 -19.83
CA ARG A 122 0.73 6.16 -19.15
C ARG A 122 1.58 4.90 -19.28
N LYS A 123 2.83 4.94 -18.87
CA LYS A 123 3.74 3.79 -19.03
C LYS A 123 4.47 3.44 -17.76
N HIS A 124 4.74 2.17 -17.58
CA HIS A 124 5.78 1.73 -16.68
C HIS A 124 7.12 2.33 -17.11
N GLU A 125 7.95 2.71 -16.16
CA GLU A 125 9.34 3.08 -16.41
C GLU A 125 10.23 1.87 -16.11
N GLY A 126 11.18 1.62 -17.00
CA GLY A 126 12.10 0.49 -16.91
C GLY A 126 11.53 -0.83 -17.44
N PRO A 127 12.32 -1.88 -17.36
CA PRO A 127 11.96 -3.23 -17.81
C PRO A 127 10.98 -3.90 -16.84
N GLU A 128 10.55 -5.08 -17.21
CA GLU A 128 9.87 -6.01 -16.32
C GLU A 128 10.76 -6.33 -15.11
N PRO A 129 10.24 -6.24 -13.87
CA PRO A 129 11.03 -6.43 -12.68
C PRO A 129 11.41 -7.90 -12.47
N THR A 130 12.69 -8.13 -12.18
CA THR A 130 13.24 -9.44 -11.80
C THR A 130 14.10 -9.34 -10.54
N THR A 131 14.42 -8.12 -10.11
CA THR A 131 15.23 -7.86 -8.90
C THR A 131 14.42 -7.09 -7.85
N LEU A 132 14.88 -7.15 -6.61
CA LEU A 132 14.25 -6.46 -5.48
C LEU A 132 14.06 -4.95 -5.76
N ASP A 133 15.09 -4.27 -6.25
CA ASP A 133 15.02 -2.83 -6.52
C ASP A 133 14.02 -2.52 -7.65
N GLN A 134 13.93 -3.39 -8.67
CA GLN A 134 12.97 -3.21 -9.75
C GLN A 134 11.52 -3.38 -9.27
N TYR A 135 11.24 -4.39 -8.42
CA TYR A 135 9.91 -4.54 -7.80
C TYR A 135 9.57 -3.35 -6.92
N ARG A 136 10.48 -2.90 -6.06
CA ARG A 136 10.29 -1.70 -5.23
C ARG A 136 10.02 -0.46 -6.05
N ASN A 137 10.75 -0.25 -7.14
CA ASN A 137 10.49 0.85 -8.07
C ASN A 137 9.14 0.72 -8.75
N ARG A 138 8.69 -0.50 -9.07
CA ARG A 138 7.37 -0.74 -9.64
C ARG A 138 6.28 -0.38 -8.63
N TYR A 139 6.38 -0.82 -7.37
CA TYR A 139 5.47 -0.39 -6.29
C TYR A 139 5.48 1.12 -6.09
N ALA A 140 6.64 1.76 -6.07
CA ALA A 140 6.76 3.21 -5.94
C ALA A 140 6.05 3.95 -7.08
N ARG A 141 6.16 3.44 -8.31
CA ARG A 141 5.45 3.99 -9.49
C ARG A 141 3.94 3.94 -9.29
N TYR A 142 3.36 2.82 -8.89
CA TYR A 142 1.93 2.68 -8.62
C TYR A 142 1.49 3.60 -7.48
N LYS A 143 2.22 3.58 -6.37
CA LYS A 143 1.95 4.40 -5.17
C LYS A 143 2.17 5.91 -5.39
N SER A 144 2.76 6.34 -6.51
CA SER A 144 2.85 7.75 -6.88
C SER A 144 1.55 8.33 -7.44
N ASP A 145 0.54 7.51 -7.76
CA ASP A 145 -0.76 7.98 -8.23
C ASP A 145 -1.53 8.70 -7.12
N ALA A 146 -1.94 9.95 -7.37
CA ALA A 146 -2.54 10.80 -6.37
C ALA A 146 -3.92 10.31 -5.89
N ASP A 147 -4.71 9.67 -6.75
CA ASP A 147 -6.02 9.14 -6.38
C ASP A 147 -5.89 7.87 -5.54
N LEU A 148 -4.90 7.01 -5.85
CA LEU A 148 -4.54 5.87 -5.03
C LEU A 148 -4.02 6.30 -3.65
N GLN A 149 -3.17 7.33 -3.58
CA GLN A 149 -2.70 7.91 -2.32
C GLN A 149 -3.86 8.43 -1.45
N ARG A 150 -4.85 9.11 -2.05
CA ARG A 150 -6.05 9.57 -1.33
C ARG A 150 -6.82 8.41 -0.72
N SER A 151 -6.99 7.34 -1.46
CA SER A 151 -7.69 6.14 -0.99
C SER A 151 -6.95 5.48 0.17
N HIS A 152 -5.62 5.34 0.08
CA HIS A 152 -4.80 4.85 1.19
C HIS A 152 -4.83 5.77 2.42
N ALA A 153 -4.87 7.09 2.20
CA ALA A 153 -4.96 8.06 3.30
C ALA A 153 -6.34 8.08 3.97
N ALA A 154 -7.41 7.66 3.28
CA ALA A 154 -8.77 7.74 3.77
C ALA A 154 -9.19 6.53 4.63
N PHE A 155 -8.61 5.35 4.45
CA PHE A 155 -9.06 4.11 5.08
C PHE A 155 -7.91 3.18 5.46
N PRO A 156 -8.08 2.28 6.45
CA PRO A 156 -7.22 1.12 6.59
C PRO A 156 -7.42 0.18 5.39
N TRP A 157 -6.33 -0.47 4.97
CA TRP A 157 -6.35 -1.43 3.88
C TRP A 157 -5.91 -2.81 4.38
N LEU A 158 -6.62 -3.84 3.92
CA LEU A 158 -6.17 -5.22 3.94
C LEU A 158 -5.80 -5.60 2.52
N VAL A 159 -4.58 -6.05 2.33
CA VAL A 159 -4.06 -6.39 1.01
C VAL A 159 -3.63 -7.84 0.97
N THR A 160 -3.85 -8.50 -0.16
CA THR A 160 -3.22 -9.74 -0.52
C THR A 160 -2.57 -9.56 -1.89
N TRP A 161 -1.69 -10.45 -2.29
CA TRP A 161 -1.19 -10.51 -3.65
C TRP A 161 -1.91 -11.60 -4.44
N ASP A 162 -1.87 -11.50 -5.75
CA ASP A 162 -2.20 -12.54 -6.72
C ASP A 162 -0.92 -12.92 -7.48
N ASP A 163 -0.95 -13.12 -8.76
CA ASP A 163 0.21 -13.54 -9.53
C ASP A 163 1.07 -12.35 -10.02
N HIS A 164 0.48 -11.28 -10.50
CA HIS A 164 1.19 -10.13 -11.08
C HIS A 164 2.12 -9.37 -10.13
N GLU A 165 1.99 -9.54 -8.83
CA GLU A 165 2.97 -9.06 -7.87
C GLU A 165 4.31 -9.79 -7.98
N VAL A 166 4.33 -10.94 -8.67
CA VAL A 166 5.51 -11.77 -8.91
C VAL A 166 5.73 -11.98 -10.40
N ASP A 167 4.86 -12.73 -11.06
CA ASP A 167 4.94 -13.11 -12.46
C ASP A 167 3.61 -13.72 -12.92
N ASN A 168 3.11 -13.30 -14.08
CA ASN A 168 1.84 -13.77 -14.61
C ASN A 168 1.71 -15.30 -14.53
N ASP A 169 0.55 -15.76 -14.05
CA ASP A 169 0.15 -17.17 -14.00
C ASP A 169 1.21 -18.12 -13.38
N TYR A 170 2.07 -17.63 -12.51
CA TYR A 170 3.05 -18.49 -11.84
C TYR A 170 2.38 -19.52 -10.92
N ALA A 171 2.92 -20.73 -10.87
CA ALA A 171 2.42 -21.83 -10.06
C ALA A 171 3.47 -22.24 -9.03
N ASN A 172 3.39 -21.73 -7.81
CA ASN A 172 4.30 -21.97 -6.69
C ASN A 172 5.78 -21.75 -7.05
N ASP A 173 6.49 -22.74 -7.53
CA ASP A 173 7.93 -22.74 -7.84
C ASP A 173 8.23 -22.61 -9.34
N ARG A 174 7.23 -22.36 -10.18
CA ARG A 174 7.34 -22.31 -11.64
C ARG A 174 6.72 -21.04 -12.18
N SER A 175 7.46 -20.32 -13.04
CA SER A 175 6.90 -19.27 -13.88
C SER A 175 6.10 -19.86 -15.04
N GLU A 176 5.25 -19.07 -15.67
CA GLU A 176 4.54 -19.44 -16.89
C GLU A 176 5.50 -19.92 -17.97
N ASP A 177 6.60 -19.20 -18.17
CA ASP A 177 7.63 -19.48 -19.17
C ASP A 177 8.71 -20.50 -18.75
N LEU A 178 8.56 -21.11 -17.58
CA LEU A 178 9.50 -22.08 -17.00
C LEU A 178 10.93 -21.50 -16.85
N ASP A 179 11.05 -20.23 -16.48
CA ASP A 179 12.35 -19.58 -16.25
C ASP A 179 13.13 -20.31 -15.13
N PRO A 180 14.35 -20.80 -15.41
CA PRO A 180 15.16 -21.50 -14.41
C PRO A 180 15.57 -20.60 -13.22
N ASN A 181 15.51 -19.28 -13.34
CA ASN A 181 15.83 -18.33 -12.29
C ASN A 181 14.58 -17.84 -11.52
N PHE A 182 13.42 -18.39 -11.81
CA PHE A 182 12.15 -17.91 -11.25
C PHE A 182 12.14 -17.83 -9.72
N LEU A 183 12.73 -18.78 -9.02
CA LEU A 183 12.75 -18.76 -7.55
C LEU A 183 13.53 -17.55 -6.98
N VAL A 184 14.54 -17.07 -7.68
CA VAL A 184 15.28 -15.84 -7.32
C VAL A 184 14.39 -14.61 -7.55
N ARG A 185 13.70 -14.56 -8.69
CA ARG A 185 12.70 -13.52 -8.99
C ARG A 185 11.59 -13.50 -7.96
N ARG A 186 10.99 -14.66 -7.64
CA ARG A 186 9.93 -14.76 -6.64
C ARG A 186 10.39 -14.30 -5.25
N ALA A 187 11.60 -14.67 -4.83
CA ALA A 187 12.16 -14.20 -3.56
C ALA A 187 12.33 -12.67 -3.53
N ALA A 188 12.77 -12.07 -4.64
CA ALA A 188 12.87 -10.61 -4.77
C ALA A 188 11.49 -9.93 -4.71
N ALA A 189 10.48 -10.48 -5.38
CA ALA A 189 9.11 -9.98 -5.37
C ALA A 189 8.49 -10.05 -3.96
N TYR A 190 8.65 -11.18 -3.27
CA TYR A 190 8.11 -11.37 -1.91
C TYR A 190 8.78 -10.49 -0.85
N GLN A 191 9.99 -10.02 -1.12
CA GLN A 191 10.70 -9.11 -0.23
C GLN A 191 10.37 -7.63 -0.50
N ALA A 192 9.83 -7.30 -1.65
CA ALA A 192 9.55 -5.92 -2.06
C ALA A 192 8.38 -5.31 -1.33
#